data_6a28a43d48ffdf6c0a8c975cb2fd6b2b
#
_entry.id   6a28a43d48ffdf6c0a8c975cb2fd6b2b
#
_cell.length_a   1.000
_cell.length_b   1.000
_cell.length_c   1.000
_cell.angle_alpha   90.00
_cell.angle_beta   90.00
_cell.angle_gamma   90.00
#
_symmetry.space_group_name_H-M   'P 1'
#
loop_
_entity.id
_entity.type
_entity.pdbx_description
1 polymer ?
#
loop_
_entity_poly.entity_id
_entity_poly.type
_entity_poly.pdbx_seq_one_letter_code
_entity_poly.pdbx_strand_id
1 'polypeptide(L)'
;MRLTFIGADHEVTGSCHFLEACGLNILIDCGMEQGINKYENAELPIPYSDVDYVLVTHAHIDHVGLLPLIYARGFRGQIMATRATCDLCDIMLKDCAHIQESEAEWKNRKAMRAGKPEVAPIYTMNDAEGVLHHFVPCNYNEIIRLNDNLEIRFVDVGHLLGSASIEIWMKEDDCSKKIVFSGDIGNKNKPLIRSPQYIRQADYVVMESTYGGRFHKNTGDHVEEFARVIQETLDKYNGVVQDILNQGGNVVIPAFAVGRTQEVLNYIRIIKEKNLVTGHGVFPVYLDSPMAVEATGVFKDNMMDCYNEETKELVKKGINPISFPGLHLSITSSDSVDREDRGHQWPCGRDRAFGVDWQFYGKTVPGLRGTRR
;
A
#
# COMPACT_ATOMS: atom_id res chain seq x y z
N MET A 1 -13.67 -27.29 -12.57
CA MET A 1 -13.44 -25.92 -12.03
C MET A 1 -14.04 -25.82 -10.64
N ARG A 2 -13.26 -25.45 -9.62
CA ARG A 2 -13.73 -25.22 -8.22
C ARG A 2 -13.07 -23.97 -7.67
N LEU A 3 -13.85 -23.08 -7.06
CA LEU A 3 -13.37 -21.91 -6.33
C LEU A 3 -13.65 -22.10 -4.84
N THR A 4 -12.64 -21.89 -4.01
CA THR A 4 -12.74 -21.93 -2.55
C THR A 4 -12.28 -20.59 -1.99
N PHE A 5 -13.11 -19.97 -1.18
CA PHE A 5 -12.76 -18.76 -0.44
C PHE A 5 -11.97 -19.16 0.81
N ILE A 6 -10.73 -18.72 0.90
CA ILE A 6 -9.82 -19.02 2.03
C ILE A 6 -9.86 -17.90 3.05
N GLY A 7 -9.90 -16.65 2.59
CA GLY A 7 -9.89 -15.47 3.46
C GLY A 7 -10.64 -14.29 2.85
N ALA A 8 -10.73 -13.20 3.63
CA ALA A 8 -11.55 -12.02 3.37
C ALA A 8 -13.04 -12.38 3.11
N ASP A 9 -13.51 -13.49 3.68
CA ASP A 9 -14.90 -13.90 3.69
C ASP A 9 -15.55 -13.40 4.98
N HIS A 10 -16.45 -12.42 4.88
CA HIS A 10 -17.02 -11.63 5.98
C HIS A 10 -16.05 -10.68 6.70
N GLU A 11 -14.81 -10.55 6.28
CA GLU A 11 -13.80 -9.62 6.82
C GLU A 11 -13.15 -8.81 5.69
N VAL A 12 -12.44 -7.72 6.06
CA VAL A 12 -11.82 -6.81 5.08
C VAL A 12 -10.42 -7.29 4.69
N THR A 13 -9.66 -7.85 5.62
CA THR A 13 -8.24 -8.20 5.42
C THR A 13 -8.04 -9.71 5.27
N GLY A 14 -6.88 -10.11 4.74
CA GLY A 14 -6.56 -11.51 4.55
C GLY A 14 -7.06 -12.09 3.22
N SER A 15 -7.12 -11.28 2.15
CA SER A 15 -7.59 -11.73 0.83
C SER A 15 -6.83 -12.94 0.33
N CYS A 16 -7.54 -14.06 0.14
CA CYS A 16 -6.98 -15.29 -0.38
C CYS A 16 -8.09 -16.18 -0.97
N HIS A 17 -8.00 -16.52 -2.25
CA HIS A 17 -8.95 -17.39 -2.92
C HIS A 17 -8.21 -18.50 -3.65
N PHE A 18 -8.72 -19.72 -3.56
CA PHE A 18 -8.13 -20.90 -4.19
C PHE A 18 -8.98 -21.39 -5.35
N LEU A 19 -8.42 -21.39 -6.55
CA LEU A 19 -9.04 -21.82 -7.80
C LEU A 19 -8.36 -23.07 -8.32
N GLU A 20 -9.13 -24.17 -8.45
CA GLU A 20 -8.75 -25.39 -9.14
C GLU A 20 -9.41 -25.38 -10.51
N ALA A 21 -8.63 -25.25 -11.58
CA ALA A 21 -9.15 -25.21 -12.93
C ALA A 21 -8.13 -25.68 -13.97
N CYS A 22 -8.58 -26.37 -14.98
CA CYS A 22 -7.76 -26.81 -16.12
C CYS A 22 -6.48 -27.56 -15.70
N GLY A 23 -6.55 -28.35 -14.61
CA GLY A 23 -5.40 -29.07 -14.05
C GLY A 23 -4.39 -28.22 -13.31
N LEU A 24 -4.69 -26.96 -12.99
CA LEU A 24 -3.84 -26.04 -12.24
C LEU A 24 -4.46 -25.68 -10.90
N ASN A 25 -3.61 -25.47 -9.90
CA ASN A 25 -3.90 -24.97 -8.57
C ASN A 25 -3.43 -23.53 -8.46
N ILE A 26 -4.35 -22.59 -8.38
CA ILE A 26 -4.06 -21.16 -8.46
C ILE A 26 -4.56 -20.46 -7.20
N LEU A 27 -3.71 -19.68 -6.55
CA LEU A 27 -4.13 -18.71 -5.54
C LEU A 27 -4.35 -17.34 -6.19
N ILE A 28 -5.40 -16.67 -5.80
CA ILE A 28 -5.61 -15.27 -6.09
C ILE A 28 -5.45 -14.51 -4.77
N ASP A 29 -4.39 -13.73 -4.69
CA ASP A 29 -3.84 -13.12 -3.49
C ASP A 29 -3.41 -14.16 -2.41
N CYS A 30 -2.64 -13.73 -1.45
CA CYS A 30 -2.20 -14.49 -0.29
C CYS A 30 -1.95 -13.52 0.87
N GLY A 31 -3.04 -12.95 1.35
CA GLY A 31 -3.04 -11.81 2.26
C GLY A 31 -2.91 -12.21 3.72
N MET A 32 -2.33 -11.29 4.50
CA MET A 32 -2.24 -11.39 5.94
C MET A 32 -3.46 -10.69 6.58
N GLU A 33 -4.07 -11.35 7.55
CA GLU A 33 -5.09 -10.72 8.38
C GLU A 33 -4.48 -9.59 9.22
N GLN A 34 -5.19 -8.47 9.32
CA GLN A 34 -4.76 -7.30 10.06
C GLN A 34 -5.82 -6.81 11.04
N GLY A 35 -5.39 -6.31 12.19
CA GLY A 35 -6.31 -5.78 13.20
C GLY A 35 -6.98 -6.88 14.02
N ILE A 36 -8.21 -6.62 14.45
CA ILE A 36 -9.04 -7.58 15.21
C ILE A 36 -10.04 -8.18 14.24
N ASN A 37 -9.68 -9.31 13.65
CA ASN A 37 -10.59 -10.09 12.81
C ASN A 37 -11.45 -10.99 13.67
N LYS A 38 -12.70 -11.19 13.25
CA LYS A 38 -13.64 -12.14 13.86
C LYS A 38 -13.63 -13.49 13.15
N TYR A 39 -13.24 -13.49 11.90
CA TYR A 39 -13.18 -14.67 11.05
C TYR A 39 -11.73 -14.88 10.63
N GLU A 40 -11.18 -16.04 10.96
CA GLU A 40 -9.81 -16.41 10.59
C GLU A 40 -9.82 -17.04 9.18
N ASN A 41 -8.73 -16.83 8.45
CA ASN A 41 -8.53 -17.48 7.15
C ASN A 41 -8.53 -18.99 7.31
N ALA A 42 -9.20 -19.69 6.39
CA ALA A 42 -9.20 -21.13 6.36
C ALA A 42 -7.82 -21.67 5.91
N GLU A 43 -7.50 -22.89 6.33
CA GLU A 43 -6.32 -23.57 5.81
C GLU A 43 -6.52 -23.93 4.33
N LEU A 44 -5.44 -23.85 3.55
CA LEU A 44 -5.44 -24.29 2.16
C LEU A 44 -5.71 -25.80 2.12
N PRO A 45 -6.64 -26.28 1.26
CA PRO A 45 -7.01 -27.71 1.20
C PRO A 45 -5.96 -28.62 0.58
N ILE A 46 -4.85 -28.07 0.10
CA ILE A 46 -3.72 -28.77 -0.51
C ILE A 46 -2.40 -28.30 0.11
N PRO A 47 -1.30 -29.08 0.02
CA PRO A 47 0.02 -28.60 0.37
C PRO A 47 0.44 -27.39 -0.47
N TYR A 48 1.16 -26.46 0.12
CA TYR A 48 1.64 -25.27 -0.62
C TYR A 48 2.60 -25.61 -1.76
N SER A 49 3.28 -26.77 -1.69
CA SER A 49 4.10 -27.30 -2.78
C SER A 49 3.33 -27.63 -4.07
N ASP A 50 2.03 -27.83 -3.95
CA ASP A 50 1.16 -28.24 -5.06
C ASP A 50 0.44 -27.04 -5.70
N VAL A 51 0.72 -25.81 -5.22
CA VAL A 51 0.24 -24.56 -5.82
C VAL A 51 1.14 -24.21 -7.02
N ASP A 52 0.55 -24.11 -8.21
CA ASP A 52 1.27 -23.80 -9.45
C ASP A 52 1.52 -22.30 -9.61
N TYR A 53 0.50 -21.49 -9.33
CA TYR A 53 0.55 -20.03 -9.49
C TYR A 53 -0.09 -19.29 -8.32
N VAL A 54 0.47 -18.12 -8.04
CA VAL A 54 -0.23 -17.08 -7.26
C VAL A 54 -0.41 -15.87 -8.17
N LEU A 55 -1.64 -15.39 -8.32
CA LEU A 55 -1.96 -14.19 -9.08
C LEU A 55 -2.24 -13.06 -8.08
N VAL A 56 -1.43 -12.02 -8.09
CA VAL A 56 -1.51 -10.92 -7.11
C VAL A 56 -2.20 -9.72 -7.72
N THR A 57 -3.24 -9.24 -7.05
CA THR A 57 -4.00 -8.06 -7.50
C THR A 57 -3.26 -6.76 -7.23
N HIS A 58 -2.65 -6.60 -6.05
CA HIS A 58 -1.86 -5.42 -5.67
C HIS A 58 -1.02 -5.69 -4.41
N ALA A 59 -0.15 -4.73 -4.05
CA ALA A 59 0.92 -4.95 -3.07
C ALA A 59 0.55 -4.66 -1.61
N HIS A 60 -0.70 -4.42 -1.23
CA HIS A 60 -1.06 -4.26 0.17
C HIS A 60 -0.86 -5.58 0.95
N ILE A 61 -0.45 -5.49 2.22
CA ILE A 61 -0.09 -6.65 3.05
C ILE A 61 -1.27 -7.61 3.26
N ASP A 62 -2.49 -7.12 3.30
CA ASP A 62 -3.71 -7.94 3.35
C ASP A 62 -4.04 -8.67 2.04
N HIS A 63 -3.21 -8.50 0.99
CA HIS A 63 -3.24 -9.23 -0.27
C HIS A 63 -1.96 -10.05 -0.55
N VAL A 64 -0.81 -9.68 0.04
CA VAL A 64 0.48 -10.35 -0.25
C VAL A 64 1.23 -10.82 0.99
N GLY A 65 0.80 -10.42 2.18
CA GLY A 65 1.59 -10.54 3.40
C GLY A 65 1.93 -11.96 3.85
N LEU A 66 1.25 -12.99 3.34
CA LEU A 66 1.56 -14.39 3.64
C LEU A 66 2.37 -15.09 2.53
N LEU A 67 2.76 -14.40 1.45
CA LEU A 67 3.61 -14.98 0.41
C LEU A 67 4.94 -15.55 0.96
N PRO A 68 5.66 -14.87 1.87
CA PRO A 68 6.86 -15.47 2.47
C PRO A 68 6.56 -16.73 3.31
N LEU A 69 5.42 -16.78 3.97
CA LEU A 69 5.01 -17.96 4.75
C LEU A 69 4.77 -19.17 3.86
N ILE A 70 4.05 -19.02 2.75
CA ILE A 70 3.81 -20.15 1.84
C ILE A 70 5.11 -20.61 1.18
N TYR A 71 6.06 -19.70 0.90
CA TYR A 71 7.41 -20.05 0.43
C TYR A 71 8.16 -20.87 1.49
N ALA A 72 8.17 -20.44 2.75
CA ALA A 72 8.77 -21.20 3.86
C ALA A 72 8.15 -22.59 4.02
N ARG A 73 6.85 -22.75 3.68
CA ARG A 73 6.11 -24.00 3.72
C ARG A 73 6.15 -24.83 2.42
N GLY A 74 7.04 -24.49 1.48
CA GLY A 74 7.34 -25.33 0.33
C GLY A 74 6.76 -24.88 -1.00
N PHE A 75 6.05 -23.75 -1.10
CA PHE A 75 5.65 -23.18 -2.38
C PHE A 75 6.87 -22.91 -3.27
N ARG A 76 6.79 -23.33 -4.54
CA ARG A 76 7.84 -23.14 -5.55
C ARG A 76 7.29 -22.77 -6.94
N GLY A 77 5.99 -22.46 -7.01
CA GLY A 77 5.33 -22.00 -8.23
C GLY A 77 5.73 -20.57 -8.62
N GLN A 78 5.00 -19.99 -9.55
CA GLN A 78 5.22 -18.62 -10.02
C GLN A 78 4.22 -17.64 -9.37
N ILE A 79 4.69 -16.45 -9.05
CA ILE A 79 3.85 -15.35 -8.53
C ILE A 79 3.75 -14.30 -9.63
N MET A 80 2.58 -14.16 -10.21
CA MET A 80 2.33 -13.25 -11.32
C MET A 80 1.63 -11.98 -10.84
N ALA A 81 2.20 -10.83 -11.17
CA ALA A 81 1.67 -9.51 -10.82
C ALA A 81 2.08 -8.48 -11.88
N THR A 82 1.46 -7.31 -11.87
CA THR A 82 1.97 -6.20 -12.68
C THR A 82 3.38 -5.81 -12.23
N ARG A 83 4.19 -5.25 -13.14
CA ARG A 83 5.56 -4.83 -12.84
C ARG A 83 5.63 -3.94 -11.59
N ALA A 84 4.80 -2.90 -11.51
CA ALA A 84 4.79 -1.99 -10.37
C ALA A 84 4.36 -2.67 -9.06
N THR A 85 3.46 -3.66 -9.12
CA THR A 85 3.12 -4.48 -7.96
C THR A 85 4.30 -5.33 -7.52
N CYS A 86 5.06 -5.94 -8.44
CA CYS A 86 6.29 -6.67 -8.10
C CYS A 86 7.30 -5.77 -7.40
N ASP A 87 7.56 -4.57 -7.95
CA ASP A 87 8.50 -3.61 -7.38
C ASP A 87 8.07 -3.15 -5.97
N LEU A 88 6.77 -2.93 -5.74
CA LEU A 88 6.25 -2.60 -4.41
C LEU A 88 6.31 -3.79 -3.44
N CYS A 89 6.05 -5.00 -3.90
CA CYS A 89 6.15 -6.20 -3.07
C CYS A 89 7.58 -6.43 -2.54
N ASP A 90 8.61 -6.07 -3.32
CA ASP A 90 10.00 -6.15 -2.88
C ASP A 90 10.23 -5.32 -1.61
N ILE A 91 9.68 -4.12 -1.55
CA ILE A 91 9.78 -3.23 -0.37
C ILE A 91 8.87 -3.73 0.75
N MET A 92 7.59 -3.99 0.43
CA MET A 92 6.56 -4.28 1.42
C MET A 92 6.81 -5.58 2.17
N LEU A 93 7.23 -6.64 1.48
CA LEU A 93 7.45 -7.95 2.11
C LEU A 93 8.70 -7.95 3.00
N LYS A 94 9.78 -7.25 2.61
CA LYS A 94 10.97 -7.08 3.44
C LYS A 94 10.67 -6.27 4.69
N ASP A 95 9.95 -5.15 4.57
CA ASP A 95 9.53 -4.34 5.71
C ASP A 95 8.67 -5.16 6.67
N CYS A 96 7.69 -5.90 6.15
CA CYS A 96 6.83 -6.76 6.95
C CYS A 96 7.62 -7.86 7.69
N ALA A 97 8.62 -8.48 7.05
CA ALA A 97 9.50 -9.47 7.68
C ALA A 97 10.32 -8.85 8.82
N HIS A 98 10.95 -7.70 8.57
CA HIS A 98 11.70 -6.96 9.58
C HIS A 98 10.85 -6.63 10.81
N ILE A 99 9.63 -6.23 10.59
CA ILE A 99 8.66 -5.95 11.63
C ILE A 99 8.37 -7.17 12.48
N GLN A 100 8.05 -8.30 11.86
CA GLN A 100 7.72 -9.53 12.56
C GLN A 100 8.92 -10.08 13.36
N GLU A 101 10.13 -10.02 12.82
CA GLU A 101 11.34 -10.39 13.53
C GLU A 101 11.56 -9.49 14.75
N SER A 102 11.44 -8.16 14.57
CA SER A 102 11.57 -7.19 15.65
C SER A 102 10.52 -7.38 16.76
N GLU A 103 9.26 -7.68 16.38
CA GLU A 103 8.20 -8.01 17.36
C GLU A 103 8.48 -9.31 18.11
N ALA A 104 8.93 -10.35 17.41
CA ALA A 104 9.28 -11.62 18.03
C ALA A 104 10.42 -11.43 19.03
N GLU A 105 11.48 -10.72 18.68
CA GLU A 105 12.57 -10.38 19.58
C GLU A 105 12.09 -9.59 20.82
N TRP A 106 11.23 -8.59 20.62
CA TRP A 106 10.70 -7.81 21.73
C TRP A 106 9.83 -8.68 22.66
N LYS A 107 8.97 -9.55 22.13
CA LYS A 107 8.18 -10.51 22.89
C LYS A 107 9.08 -11.46 23.65
N ASN A 108 10.16 -11.95 23.02
CA ASN A 108 11.12 -12.89 23.61
C ASN A 108 11.94 -12.26 24.75
N ARG A 109 12.37 -11.01 24.63
CA ARG A 109 13.00 -10.26 25.73
C ARG A 109 12.08 -10.16 26.96
N LYS A 110 10.77 -10.00 26.76
CA LYS A 110 9.78 -10.02 27.87
C LYS A 110 9.50 -11.43 28.39
N ALA A 111 9.39 -12.41 27.49
CA ALA A 111 9.15 -13.82 27.84
C ALA A 111 10.29 -14.41 28.71
N MET A 112 11.55 -14.12 28.33
CA MET A 112 12.73 -14.54 29.09
C MET A 112 12.68 -14.05 30.55
N ARG A 113 12.30 -12.79 30.78
CA ARG A 113 12.14 -12.22 32.13
C ARG A 113 11.00 -12.84 32.91
N ALA A 114 10.01 -13.43 32.24
CA ALA A 114 8.82 -14.04 32.82
C ALA A 114 8.88 -15.58 32.85
N GLY A 115 9.98 -16.20 32.41
CA GLY A 115 10.13 -17.67 32.32
C GLY A 115 9.15 -18.32 31.34
N LYS A 116 8.71 -17.59 30.28
CA LYS A 116 7.80 -18.07 29.22
C LYS A 116 8.60 -18.57 28.02
N PRO A 117 8.03 -19.48 27.20
CA PRO A 117 8.67 -19.95 25.97
C PRO A 117 8.84 -18.81 24.96
N GLU A 118 9.84 -18.92 24.09
CA GLU A 118 10.09 -18.03 22.99
C GLU A 118 9.03 -18.18 21.89
N VAL A 119 8.78 -17.08 21.17
CA VAL A 119 7.87 -17.00 20.02
C VAL A 119 8.72 -16.77 18.77
N ALA A 120 8.50 -17.58 17.74
CA ALA A 120 9.11 -17.35 16.43
C ALA A 120 8.29 -16.33 15.63
N PRO A 121 8.92 -15.57 14.70
CA PRO A 121 8.19 -14.78 13.72
C PRO A 121 7.37 -15.71 12.80
N ILE A 122 6.33 -15.20 12.16
CA ILE A 122 5.50 -15.98 11.22
C ILE A 122 6.36 -16.46 10.04
N TYR A 123 7.28 -15.62 9.58
CA TYR A 123 8.34 -15.90 8.61
C TYR A 123 9.52 -14.94 8.84
N THR A 124 10.63 -15.20 8.19
CA THR A 124 11.88 -14.47 8.35
C THR A 124 12.19 -13.58 7.14
N MET A 125 13.19 -12.71 7.27
CA MET A 125 13.73 -11.93 6.15
C MET A 125 14.19 -12.84 5.00
N ASN A 126 14.85 -13.97 5.30
CA ASN A 126 15.27 -14.93 4.28
C ASN A 126 14.07 -15.50 3.48
N ASP A 127 12.93 -15.71 4.14
CA ASP A 127 11.71 -16.19 3.46
C ASP A 127 11.13 -15.10 2.56
N ALA A 128 11.16 -13.84 2.99
CA ALA A 128 10.74 -12.71 2.19
C ALA A 128 11.64 -12.51 0.97
N GLU A 129 12.95 -12.55 1.14
CA GLU A 129 13.90 -12.47 0.01
C GLU A 129 13.75 -13.69 -0.93
N GLY A 130 13.57 -14.89 -0.37
CA GLY A 130 13.42 -16.11 -1.15
C GLY A 130 12.17 -16.10 -2.04
N VAL A 131 11.03 -15.64 -1.55
CA VAL A 131 9.79 -15.61 -2.31
C VAL A 131 9.84 -14.61 -3.47
N LEU A 132 10.60 -13.52 -3.34
CA LEU A 132 10.75 -12.51 -4.39
C LEU A 132 11.34 -13.05 -5.69
N HIS A 133 12.14 -14.13 -5.63
CA HIS A 133 12.67 -14.79 -6.83
C HIS A 133 11.61 -15.54 -7.65
N HIS A 134 10.40 -15.71 -7.12
CA HIS A 134 9.27 -16.37 -7.80
C HIS A 134 8.37 -15.39 -8.55
N PHE A 135 8.59 -14.08 -8.40
CA PHE A 135 7.79 -13.06 -9.06
C PHE A 135 8.06 -12.99 -10.57
N VAL A 136 6.96 -12.96 -11.34
CA VAL A 136 6.96 -12.80 -12.80
C VAL A 136 6.18 -11.53 -13.14
N PRO A 137 6.85 -10.46 -13.56
CA PRO A 137 6.17 -9.22 -13.90
C PRO A 137 5.36 -9.34 -15.19
N CYS A 138 4.11 -8.89 -15.14
CA CYS A 138 3.15 -8.91 -16.23
C CYS A 138 2.79 -7.50 -16.68
N ASN A 139 2.38 -7.36 -17.94
CA ASN A 139 1.87 -6.10 -18.46
C ASN A 139 0.35 -6.02 -18.30
N TYR A 140 -0.17 -4.80 -18.16
CA TYR A 140 -1.62 -4.58 -18.24
C TYR A 140 -2.17 -4.92 -19.63
N ASN A 141 -3.37 -5.49 -19.65
CA ASN A 141 -4.15 -5.81 -20.84
C ASN A 141 -3.52 -6.85 -21.77
N GLU A 142 -2.43 -7.47 -21.39
CA GLU A 142 -1.83 -8.59 -22.12
C GLU A 142 -2.50 -9.90 -21.71
N ILE A 143 -2.85 -10.74 -22.71
CA ILE A 143 -3.35 -12.09 -22.45
C ILE A 143 -2.17 -13.01 -22.26
N ILE A 144 -2.11 -13.65 -21.10
CA ILE A 144 -1.07 -14.59 -20.72
C ILE A 144 -1.69 -15.98 -20.66
N ARG A 145 -1.11 -16.90 -21.42
CA ARG A 145 -1.53 -18.29 -21.43
C ARG A 145 -0.75 -19.07 -20.39
N LEU A 146 -1.44 -19.65 -19.39
CA LEU A 146 -0.84 -20.52 -18.39
C LEU A 146 -0.77 -21.98 -18.87
N ASN A 147 -1.78 -22.43 -19.63
CA ASN A 147 -1.76 -23.68 -20.40
C ASN A 147 -2.73 -23.57 -21.59
N ASP A 148 -2.97 -24.67 -22.31
CA ASP A 148 -3.83 -24.66 -23.51
C ASP A 148 -5.30 -24.31 -23.24
N ASN A 149 -5.73 -24.39 -21.98
CA ASN A 149 -7.11 -24.22 -21.56
C ASN A 149 -7.35 -23.10 -20.55
N LEU A 150 -6.28 -22.38 -20.15
CA LEU A 150 -6.39 -21.32 -19.17
C LEU A 150 -5.54 -20.11 -19.56
N GLU A 151 -6.21 -18.96 -19.67
CA GLU A 151 -5.62 -17.68 -19.96
C GLU A 151 -5.97 -16.65 -18.88
N ILE A 152 -5.08 -15.71 -18.63
CA ILE A 152 -5.30 -14.63 -17.66
C ILE A 152 -4.98 -13.26 -18.25
N ARG A 153 -5.51 -12.20 -17.62
CA ARG A 153 -5.19 -10.81 -17.94
C ARG A 153 -5.31 -9.93 -16.72
N PHE A 154 -4.35 -9.02 -16.54
CA PHE A 154 -4.37 -7.97 -15.53
C PHE A 154 -4.95 -6.69 -16.12
N VAL A 155 -5.99 -6.12 -15.49
CA VAL A 155 -6.68 -4.91 -15.92
C VAL A 155 -6.58 -3.86 -14.82
N ASP A 156 -6.08 -2.66 -15.15
CA ASP A 156 -5.86 -1.58 -14.19
C ASP A 156 -7.15 -1.20 -13.45
N VAL A 157 -7.11 -1.25 -12.14
CA VAL A 157 -8.27 -0.99 -11.26
C VAL A 157 -8.11 0.30 -10.45
N GLY A 158 -7.00 1.04 -10.63
CA GLY A 158 -6.80 2.39 -10.11
C GLY A 158 -6.82 2.54 -8.59
N HIS A 159 -6.54 1.48 -7.84
CA HIS A 159 -6.52 1.49 -6.38
C HIS A 159 -5.16 1.92 -5.84
N LEU A 160 -4.11 1.24 -6.24
CA LEU A 160 -2.72 1.50 -5.91
C LEU A 160 -1.89 1.49 -7.20
N LEU A 161 -0.66 2.00 -7.17
CA LEU A 161 0.28 1.82 -8.28
C LEU A 161 0.45 0.33 -8.58
N GLY A 162 0.22 -0.06 -9.82
CA GLY A 162 0.29 -1.47 -10.21
C GLY A 162 -0.97 -2.30 -9.95
N SER A 163 -1.97 -1.80 -9.23
CA SER A 163 -3.17 -2.57 -8.88
C SER A 163 -3.95 -3.03 -10.10
N ALA A 164 -4.47 -4.26 -10.03
CA ALA A 164 -5.22 -4.87 -11.12
C ALA A 164 -6.41 -5.70 -10.65
N SER A 165 -7.47 -5.67 -11.44
CA SER A 165 -8.42 -6.78 -11.49
C SER A 165 -7.87 -7.89 -12.35
N ILE A 166 -8.17 -9.14 -12.02
CA ILE A 166 -7.67 -10.31 -12.72
C ILE A 166 -8.82 -10.99 -13.45
N GLU A 167 -8.71 -11.12 -14.77
CA GLU A 167 -9.60 -11.91 -15.60
C GLU A 167 -8.99 -13.28 -15.86
N ILE A 168 -9.76 -14.35 -15.70
CA ILE A 168 -9.33 -15.72 -15.96
C ILE A 168 -10.35 -16.39 -16.89
N TRP A 169 -9.90 -16.84 -18.06
CA TRP A 169 -10.67 -17.66 -18.98
C TRP A 169 -10.25 -19.12 -18.84
N MET A 170 -11.23 -19.98 -18.68
CA MET A 170 -11.01 -21.40 -18.42
C MET A 170 -11.90 -22.23 -19.34
N LYS A 171 -11.35 -23.30 -19.87
CA LYS A 171 -12.09 -24.26 -20.72
C LYS A 171 -11.85 -25.70 -20.21
N GLU A 172 -12.89 -26.34 -19.71
CA GLU A 172 -12.87 -27.78 -19.37
C GLU A 172 -13.97 -28.49 -20.12
N ASP A 173 -13.60 -29.53 -20.86
CA ASP A 173 -14.50 -30.26 -21.75
C ASP A 173 -15.25 -29.28 -22.68
N ASP A 174 -16.59 -29.30 -22.66
CA ASP A 174 -17.46 -28.44 -23.45
C ASP A 174 -17.85 -27.14 -22.71
N CYS A 175 -17.30 -26.91 -21.52
CA CYS A 175 -17.62 -25.75 -20.67
C CYS A 175 -16.51 -24.71 -20.72
N SER A 176 -16.84 -23.51 -21.24
CA SER A 176 -15.96 -22.33 -21.15
C SER A 176 -16.54 -21.31 -20.18
N LYS A 177 -15.73 -20.82 -19.24
CA LYS A 177 -16.13 -19.84 -18.24
C LYS A 177 -15.09 -18.73 -18.11
N LYS A 178 -15.57 -17.54 -17.81
CA LYS A 178 -14.75 -16.39 -17.44
C LYS A 178 -15.08 -15.97 -16.02
N ILE A 179 -14.06 -15.91 -15.15
CA ILE A 179 -14.18 -15.35 -13.81
C ILE A 179 -13.33 -14.09 -13.69
N VAL A 180 -13.79 -13.13 -12.91
CA VAL A 180 -13.09 -11.87 -12.60
C VAL A 180 -12.94 -11.74 -11.10
N PHE A 181 -11.71 -11.45 -10.66
CA PHE A 181 -11.41 -11.03 -9.30
C PHE A 181 -11.12 -9.53 -9.34
N SER A 182 -11.87 -8.75 -8.58
CA SER A 182 -11.74 -7.28 -8.62
C SER A 182 -10.42 -6.78 -8.04
N GLY A 183 -9.86 -7.48 -7.05
CA GLY A 183 -8.96 -6.84 -6.10
C GLY A 183 -9.68 -5.67 -5.43
N ASP A 184 -8.93 -4.75 -4.85
CA ASP A 184 -9.47 -3.50 -4.34
C ASP A 184 -9.69 -2.49 -5.45
N ILE A 185 -10.85 -1.86 -5.49
CA ILE A 185 -11.26 -0.96 -6.57
C ILE A 185 -10.97 0.49 -6.18
N GLY A 186 -10.22 1.18 -7.03
CA GLY A 186 -9.88 2.58 -6.82
C GLY A 186 -11.02 3.55 -7.16
N ASN A 187 -10.92 4.76 -6.61
CA ASN A 187 -11.80 5.86 -6.97
C ASN A 187 -11.42 6.44 -8.34
N LYS A 188 -12.40 7.00 -9.04
CA LYS A 188 -12.17 7.78 -10.27
C LYS A 188 -11.45 9.08 -9.96
N ASN A 189 -10.69 9.55 -10.93
CA ASN A 189 -10.03 10.87 -10.89
C ASN A 189 -9.07 11.03 -9.69
N LYS A 190 -8.42 9.95 -9.28
CA LYS A 190 -7.29 10.05 -8.35
C LYS A 190 -6.15 10.86 -8.97
N PRO A 191 -5.42 11.65 -8.18
CA PRO A 191 -4.18 12.24 -8.66
C PRO A 191 -3.16 11.13 -8.96
N LEU A 192 -2.28 11.36 -9.90
CA LEU A 192 -1.18 10.49 -10.33
C LEU A 192 -1.63 9.28 -11.16
N ILE A 193 -2.35 8.32 -10.58
CA ILE A 193 -2.65 7.04 -11.22
C ILE A 193 -3.94 7.08 -12.06
N ARG A 194 -4.08 6.11 -12.95
CA ARG A 194 -5.26 5.99 -13.80
C ARG A 194 -6.53 5.68 -13.02
N SER A 195 -7.68 6.09 -13.56
CA SER A 195 -8.98 5.64 -13.08
C SER A 195 -9.22 4.17 -13.43
N PRO A 196 -10.06 3.44 -12.67
CA PRO A 196 -10.39 2.06 -12.96
C PRO A 196 -10.86 1.82 -14.39
N GLN A 197 -10.34 0.78 -15.04
CA GLN A 197 -10.87 0.28 -16.30
C GLN A 197 -12.04 -0.68 -16.02
N TYR A 198 -13.02 -0.71 -16.93
CA TYR A 198 -14.22 -1.51 -16.74
C TYR A 198 -14.14 -2.82 -17.50
N ILE A 199 -14.38 -3.93 -16.81
CA ILE A 199 -14.58 -5.24 -17.40
C ILE A 199 -16.07 -5.40 -17.67
N ARG A 200 -16.45 -5.67 -18.94
CA ARG A 200 -17.85 -5.61 -19.38
C ARG A 200 -18.59 -6.95 -19.31
N GLN A 201 -17.84 -8.06 -19.31
CA GLN A 201 -18.43 -9.40 -19.37
C GLN A 201 -17.63 -10.37 -18.50
N ALA A 202 -18.34 -11.14 -17.71
CA ALA A 202 -17.84 -12.29 -16.97
C ALA A 202 -19.01 -13.25 -16.69
N ASP A 203 -18.72 -14.54 -16.52
CA ASP A 203 -19.70 -15.50 -16.00
C ASP A 203 -19.81 -15.40 -14.47
N TYR A 204 -18.67 -15.13 -13.82
CA TYR A 204 -18.58 -14.97 -12.36
C TYR A 204 -17.71 -13.78 -12.02
N VAL A 205 -18.07 -13.09 -10.93
CA VAL A 205 -17.32 -11.96 -10.37
C VAL A 205 -17.13 -12.15 -8.88
N VAL A 206 -15.88 -12.13 -8.43
CA VAL A 206 -15.51 -12.01 -7.03
C VAL A 206 -15.10 -10.57 -6.81
N MET A 207 -15.84 -9.83 -5.99
CA MET A 207 -15.70 -8.39 -5.86
C MET A 207 -15.65 -7.96 -4.40
N GLU A 208 -14.77 -7.02 -4.07
CA GLU A 208 -14.72 -6.37 -2.78
C GLU A 208 -16.05 -5.66 -2.44
N SER A 209 -16.33 -5.53 -1.15
CA SER A 209 -17.49 -4.78 -0.67
C SER A 209 -17.21 -3.94 0.58
N THR A 210 -15.97 -3.51 0.76
CA THR A 210 -15.48 -2.73 1.91
C THR A 210 -16.34 -1.50 2.20
N TYR A 211 -16.77 -0.82 1.14
CA TYR A 211 -17.67 0.34 1.20
C TYR A 211 -19.06 0.07 0.60
N GLY A 212 -19.47 -1.18 0.49
CA GLY A 212 -20.72 -1.59 -0.17
C GLY A 212 -22.00 -0.93 0.33
N GLY A 213 -22.02 -0.45 1.56
CA GLY A 213 -23.15 0.29 2.15
C GLY A 213 -22.89 1.76 2.45
N ARG A 214 -21.81 2.35 1.89
CA ARG A 214 -21.38 3.72 2.24
C ARG A 214 -21.02 4.52 1.00
N PHE A 215 -21.26 5.83 1.08
CA PHE A 215 -20.80 6.80 0.08
C PHE A 215 -19.70 7.66 0.67
N HIS A 216 -18.64 7.90 -0.11
CA HIS A 216 -17.66 8.91 0.25
C HIS A 216 -18.33 10.30 0.18
N LYS A 217 -18.11 11.10 1.22
CA LYS A 217 -18.54 12.50 1.19
C LYS A 217 -17.67 13.22 0.13
N ASN A 218 -18.34 13.96 -0.77
CA ASN A 218 -17.62 14.83 -1.68
C ASN A 218 -17.04 16.00 -0.85
N THR A 219 -15.71 16.04 -0.70
CA THR A 219 -15.01 17.00 0.18
C THR A 219 -14.54 18.25 -0.57
N GLY A 220 -14.93 18.47 -1.84
CA GLY A 220 -14.52 19.63 -2.62
C GLY A 220 -13.11 19.54 -3.18
N ASP A 221 -12.43 20.67 -3.37
CA ASP A 221 -11.05 20.74 -3.85
C ASP A 221 -10.07 20.45 -2.71
N HIS A 222 -9.51 19.25 -2.72
CA HIS A 222 -8.54 18.80 -1.71
C HIS A 222 -7.26 19.66 -1.66
N VAL A 223 -6.87 20.24 -2.79
CA VAL A 223 -5.65 21.09 -2.86
C VAL A 223 -5.87 22.41 -2.13
N GLU A 224 -7.02 23.06 -2.36
CA GLU A 224 -7.36 24.34 -1.70
C GLU A 224 -7.59 24.14 -0.20
N GLU A 225 -8.33 23.09 0.18
CA GLU A 225 -8.55 22.80 1.62
C GLU A 225 -7.24 22.48 2.32
N PHE A 226 -6.37 21.71 1.69
CA PHE A 226 -5.07 21.35 2.25
C PHE A 226 -4.15 22.59 2.35
N ALA A 227 -4.12 23.44 1.33
CA ALA A 227 -3.39 24.71 1.37
C ALA A 227 -3.88 25.60 2.52
N ARG A 228 -5.20 25.68 2.73
CA ARG A 228 -5.79 26.44 3.84
C ARG A 228 -5.33 25.91 5.21
N VAL A 229 -5.35 24.58 5.40
CA VAL A 229 -4.88 23.97 6.67
C VAL A 229 -3.40 24.27 6.93
N ILE A 230 -2.56 24.18 5.88
CA ILE A 230 -1.14 24.53 5.99
C ILE A 230 -0.98 26.00 6.35
N GLN A 231 -1.65 26.90 5.62
CA GLN A 231 -1.59 28.35 5.87
C GLN A 231 -2.02 28.69 7.31
N GLU A 232 -3.20 28.24 7.73
CA GLU A 232 -3.71 28.50 9.08
C GLU A 232 -2.79 27.95 10.17
N THR A 233 -2.14 26.83 9.93
CA THR A 233 -1.21 26.23 10.90
C THR A 233 0.07 27.06 10.99
N LEU A 234 0.65 27.45 9.86
CA LEU A 234 1.84 28.27 9.81
C LEU A 234 1.58 29.68 10.38
N ASP A 235 0.43 30.29 10.09
CA ASP A 235 0.04 31.62 10.57
C ASP A 235 -0.15 31.67 12.10
N LYS A 236 -0.70 30.62 12.71
CA LYS A 236 -0.89 30.55 14.15
C LYS A 236 0.39 30.73 14.95
N TYR A 237 1.52 30.33 14.39
CA TYR A 237 2.81 30.41 15.04
C TYR A 237 3.54 31.72 14.75
N ASN A 238 3.13 32.46 13.73
CA ASN A 238 3.66 33.82 13.46
C ASN A 238 2.98 34.95 14.28
N GLY A 239 1.77 34.70 14.82
CA GLY A 239 0.95 35.72 15.51
C GLY A 239 1.09 35.78 17.03
N VAL A 240 1.77 34.85 17.65
CA VAL A 240 1.97 34.79 19.10
C VAL A 240 3.44 34.62 19.40
N VAL A 241 4.08 35.73 19.78
CA VAL A 241 5.35 35.71 20.49
C VAL A 241 6.59 36.15 19.72
N GLN A 242 6.85 37.42 19.80
CA GLN A 242 8.20 37.99 19.65
C GLN A 242 9.16 37.56 20.78
N ASP A 243 8.65 36.82 21.80
CA ASP A 243 9.42 36.44 23.00
C ASP A 243 9.76 34.92 23.09
N ILE A 244 9.32 34.07 22.16
CA ILE A 244 9.82 32.70 22.03
C ILE A 244 10.49 32.55 20.66
N LEU A 245 11.63 33.19 20.54
CA LEU A 245 12.55 33.06 19.42
C LEU A 245 12.86 31.58 19.20
N ASN A 246 12.49 31.05 18.03
CA ASN A 246 12.88 29.77 17.43
C ASN A 246 11.95 28.55 17.57
N GLN A 247 10.70 28.67 17.95
CA GLN A 247 9.77 27.52 17.84
C GLN A 247 8.77 27.78 16.73
N GLY A 248 9.20 27.57 15.48
CA GLY A 248 8.29 27.47 14.33
C GLY A 248 7.38 26.25 14.47
N GLY A 249 6.09 26.41 14.20
CA GLY A 249 5.16 25.28 14.18
C GLY A 249 5.42 24.35 12.99
N ASN A 250 5.28 23.06 13.22
CA ASN A 250 5.38 22.03 12.17
C ASN A 250 3.99 21.53 11.80
N VAL A 251 3.74 21.42 10.50
CA VAL A 251 2.57 20.68 9.98
C VAL A 251 2.98 19.24 9.82
N VAL A 252 2.32 18.38 10.59
CA VAL A 252 2.59 16.95 10.56
C VAL A 252 1.42 16.26 9.84
N ILE A 253 1.70 15.48 8.77
CA ILE A 253 0.71 14.89 7.88
C ILE A 253 0.82 13.36 7.93
N PRO A 254 -0.15 12.64 8.52
CA PRO A 254 -0.16 11.19 8.51
C PRO A 254 -0.51 10.66 7.12
N ALA A 255 0.29 9.74 6.62
CA ALA A 255 0.02 9.07 5.37
C ALA A 255 0.63 7.66 5.37
N PHE A 256 -0.06 6.71 4.76
CA PHE A 256 0.55 5.41 4.47
C PHE A 256 1.76 5.61 3.56
N ALA A 257 2.82 4.84 3.79
CA ALA A 257 4.08 4.96 3.05
C ALA A 257 3.89 4.80 1.54
N VAL A 258 2.94 3.96 1.12
CA VAL A 258 2.63 3.67 -0.28
C VAL A 258 1.26 4.23 -0.64
N GLY A 259 1.17 4.93 -1.75
CA GLY A 259 -0.04 5.52 -2.34
C GLY A 259 -0.38 6.89 -1.77
N ARG A 260 -0.86 6.98 -0.53
CA ARG A 260 -1.30 8.25 0.07
C ARG A 260 -0.17 9.27 0.22
N THR A 261 1.03 8.84 0.59
CA THR A 261 2.19 9.73 0.69
C THR A 261 2.49 10.38 -0.66
N GLN A 262 2.47 9.63 -1.75
CA GLN A 262 2.76 10.16 -3.08
C GLN A 262 1.65 11.11 -3.57
N GLU A 263 0.39 10.84 -3.23
CA GLU A 263 -0.73 11.78 -3.48
C GLU A 263 -0.51 13.11 -2.74
N VAL A 264 -0.12 13.05 -1.45
CA VAL A 264 0.18 14.24 -0.63
C VAL A 264 1.35 15.02 -1.19
N LEU A 265 2.42 14.36 -1.62
CA LEU A 265 3.56 15.03 -2.28
C LEU A 265 3.12 15.77 -3.54
N ASN A 266 2.24 15.17 -4.35
CA ASN A 266 1.68 15.83 -5.54
C ASN A 266 0.83 17.05 -5.15
N TYR A 267 0.00 16.98 -4.12
CA TYR A 267 -0.77 18.14 -3.65
C TYR A 267 0.14 19.27 -3.16
N ILE A 268 1.19 18.95 -2.39
CA ILE A 268 2.16 19.96 -1.91
C ILE A 268 2.89 20.59 -3.10
N ARG A 269 3.27 19.82 -4.12
CA ARG A 269 3.86 20.39 -5.34
C ARG A 269 2.93 21.41 -5.98
N ILE A 270 1.65 21.07 -6.14
CA ILE A 270 0.64 21.99 -6.73
C ILE A 270 0.46 23.23 -5.87
N ILE A 271 0.42 23.11 -4.56
CA ILE A 271 0.30 24.22 -3.61
C ILE A 271 1.49 25.18 -3.75
N LYS A 272 2.71 24.64 -3.84
CA LYS A 272 3.92 25.45 -4.05
C LYS A 272 3.96 26.11 -5.43
N GLU A 273 3.61 25.37 -6.48
CA GLU A 273 3.60 25.88 -7.86
C GLU A 273 2.59 27.02 -8.04
N LYS A 274 1.40 26.87 -7.46
CA LYS A 274 0.34 27.90 -7.49
C LYS A 274 0.50 28.99 -6.43
N ASN A 275 1.52 28.90 -5.57
CA ASN A 275 1.75 29.82 -4.45
C ASN A 275 0.51 30.02 -3.56
N LEU A 276 -0.20 28.92 -3.23
CA LEU A 276 -1.42 28.94 -2.43
C LEU A 276 -1.15 29.19 -0.93
N VAL A 277 0.08 28.99 -0.45
CA VAL A 277 0.54 29.35 0.90
C VAL A 277 1.44 30.57 0.77
N THR A 278 1.08 31.66 1.44
CA THR A 278 1.74 32.96 1.32
C THR A 278 2.36 33.41 2.65
N GLY A 279 3.38 34.29 2.59
CA GLY A 279 4.01 34.83 3.79
C GLY A 279 5.07 33.95 4.47
N HIS A 280 5.24 32.71 4.03
CA HIS A 280 6.16 31.73 4.64
C HIS A 280 7.34 31.33 3.74
N GLY A 281 7.52 31.99 2.61
CA GLY A 281 8.60 31.71 1.64
C GLY A 281 8.55 30.29 1.12
N VAL A 282 9.72 29.71 0.89
CA VAL A 282 9.84 28.29 0.49
C VAL A 282 9.91 27.43 1.74
N PHE A 283 8.76 27.02 2.28
CA PHE A 283 8.74 26.12 3.43
C PHE A 283 9.30 24.73 3.07
N PRO A 284 10.18 24.15 3.92
CA PRO A 284 10.72 22.82 3.68
C PRO A 284 9.66 21.74 3.94
N VAL A 285 9.77 20.62 3.23
CA VAL A 285 8.93 19.43 3.39
C VAL A 285 9.85 18.24 3.62
N TYR A 286 9.54 17.42 4.60
CA TYR A 286 10.34 16.27 4.95
C TYR A 286 9.52 15.00 4.79
N LEU A 287 10.02 14.06 4.00
CA LEU A 287 9.52 12.69 3.93
C LEU A 287 10.35 11.84 4.88
N ASP A 288 9.81 11.63 6.09
CA ASP A 288 10.53 11.01 7.20
C ASP A 288 10.12 9.56 7.40
N SER A 289 10.34 8.74 6.37
CA SER A 289 10.11 7.30 6.35
C SER A 289 10.96 6.68 5.24
N PRO A 290 11.97 5.85 5.55
CA PRO A 290 12.78 5.15 4.54
C PRO A 290 11.90 4.35 3.55
N MET A 291 10.93 3.59 4.05
CA MET A 291 9.98 2.86 3.21
C MET A 291 9.19 3.76 2.25
N ALA A 292 8.73 4.93 2.73
CA ALA A 292 8.03 5.87 1.85
C ALA A 292 8.95 6.49 0.80
N VAL A 293 10.24 6.68 1.12
CA VAL A 293 11.26 7.12 0.16
C VAL A 293 11.47 6.07 -0.92
N GLU A 294 11.66 4.82 -0.55
CA GLU A 294 11.81 3.70 -1.49
C GLU A 294 10.57 3.54 -2.38
N ALA A 295 9.38 3.53 -1.79
CA ALA A 295 8.12 3.48 -2.54
C ALA A 295 7.97 4.67 -3.51
N THR A 296 8.42 5.87 -3.12
CA THR A 296 8.43 7.04 -4.02
C THR A 296 9.37 6.82 -5.21
N GLY A 297 10.46 6.08 -5.03
CA GLY A 297 11.32 5.59 -6.12
C GLY A 297 10.55 4.70 -7.10
N VAL A 298 9.85 3.70 -6.61
CA VAL A 298 9.01 2.80 -7.44
C VAL A 298 7.95 3.59 -8.21
N PHE A 299 7.29 4.57 -7.57
CA PHE A 299 6.34 5.45 -8.25
C PHE A 299 6.98 6.22 -9.40
N LYS A 300 8.22 6.69 -9.23
CA LYS A 300 8.99 7.38 -10.26
C LYS A 300 9.34 6.47 -11.43
N ASP A 301 9.75 5.24 -11.17
CA ASP A 301 10.19 4.30 -12.20
C ASP A 301 9.04 3.76 -13.04
N ASN A 302 7.81 3.72 -12.49
CA ASN A 302 6.60 3.22 -13.15
C ASN A 302 5.64 4.32 -13.68
N MET A 303 6.11 5.58 -13.81
CA MET A 303 5.25 6.71 -14.23
C MET A 303 4.54 6.48 -15.56
N MET A 304 5.26 5.99 -16.56
CA MET A 304 4.71 5.84 -17.92
C MET A 304 3.69 4.72 -18.02
N ASP A 305 3.81 3.70 -17.19
CA ASP A 305 2.94 2.52 -17.22
C ASP A 305 1.68 2.69 -16.36
N CYS A 306 1.75 3.46 -15.27
CA CYS A 306 0.68 3.52 -14.27
C CYS A 306 -0.02 4.87 -14.14
N TYR A 307 0.63 5.98 -14.57
CA TYR A 307 0.06 7.31 -14.36
C TYR A 307 -1.06 7.62 -15.36
N ASN A 308 -1.98 8.50 -14.92
CA ASN A 308 -3.01 9.07 -15.79
C ASN A 308 -2.39 9.98 -16.86
N GLU A 309 -3.14 10.29 -17.92
CA GLU A 309 -2.60 11.04 -19.07
C GLU A 309 -2.19 12.47 -18.69
N GLU A 310 -2.92 13.13 -17.78
CA GLU A 310 -2.59 14.47 -17.31
C GLU A 310 -1.21 14.48 -16.63
N THR A 311 -0.97 13.51 -15.74
CA THR A 311 0.32 13.39 -15.03
C THR A 311 1.45 12.99 -15.98
N LYS A 312 1.19 12.12 -16.96
CA LYS A 312 2.18 11.78 -18.02
C LYS A 312 2.58 13.00 -18.84
N GLU A 313 1.66 13.90 -19.14
CA GLU A 313 1.98 15.14 -19.85
C GLU A 313 2.88 16.07 -19.01
N LEU A 314 2.73 16.10 -17.68
CA LEU A 314 3.68 16.80 -16.81
C LEU A 314 5.08 16.18 -16.90
N VAL A 315 5.15 14.84 -16.82
CA VAL A 315 6.43 14.12 -16.93
C VAL A 315 7.11 14.38 -18.28
N LYS A 316 6.37 14.37 -19.40
CA LYS A 316 6.91 14.70 -20.73
C LYS A 316 7.46 16.13 -20.81
N LYS A 317 6.90 17.05 -20.03
CA LYS A 317 7.40 18.44 -19.89
C LYS A 317 8.58 18.57 -18.94
N GLY A 318 9.08 17.47 -18.39
CA GLY A 318 10.20 17.44 -17.43
C GLY A 318 9.79 17.80 -16.00
N ILE A 319 8.51 17.84 -15.69
CA ILE A 319 7.99 18.11 -14.35
C ILE A 319 7.78 16.78 -13.62
N ASN A 320 8.48 16.60 -12.49
CA ASN A 320 8.25 15.45 -11.64
C ASN A 320 7.02 15.73 -10.73
N PRO A 321 5.94 14.92 -10.82
CA PRO A 321 4.70 15.20 -10.09
C PRO A 321 4.80 15.01 -8.56
N ILE A 322 5.80 14.28 -8.09
CA ILE A 322 6.01 13.94 -6.66
C ILE A 322 7.34 14.45 -6.11
N SER A 323 7.98 15.40 -6.81
CA SER A 323 9.23 16.04 -6.36
C SER A 323 9.19 17.53 -6.67
N PHE A 324 9.73 18.33 -5.76
CA PHE A 324 9.74 19.80 -5.86
C PHE A 324 10.88 20.40 -5.03
N PRO A 325 11.28 21.65 -5.27
CA PRO A 325 12.29 22.32 -4.48
C PRO A 325 11.90 22.41 -2.98
N GLY A 326 12.84 22.04 -2.10
CA GLY A 326 12.62 22.00 -0.65
C GLY A 326 11.97 20.72 -0.12
N LEU A 327 11.87 19.67 -0.94
CA LEU A 327 11.58 18.31 -0.47
C LEU A 327 12.88 17.65 0.01
N HIS A 328 12.88 17.19 1.26
CA HIS A 328 13.97 16.47 1.90
C HIS A 328 13.55 15.04 2.19
N LEU A 329 14.40 14.07 1.86
CA LEU A 329 14.16 12.63 2.03
C LEU A 329 15.03 12.10 3.17
N SER A 330 14.45 11.44 4.17
CA SER A 330 15.20 10.72 5.21
C SER A 330 15.44 9.29 4.76
N ILE A 331 16.68 8.96 4.43
CA ILE A 331 17.07 7.65 3.87
C ILE A 331 17.39 6.65 4.98
N THR A 332 17.77 7.14 6.18
CA THR A 332 18.10 6.28 7.33
C THR A 332 17.37 6.74 8.58
N SER A 333 17.16 5.82 9.53
CA SER A 333 16.61 6.17 10.84
C SER A 333 17.52 7.11 11.66
N SER A 334 18.83 7.20 11.32
CA SER A 334 19.77 8.16 11.91
C SER A 334 19.55 9.60 11.40
N ASP A 335 19.01 9.76 10.19
CA ASP A 335 18.71 11.11 9.64
C ASP A 335 17.58 11.79 10.40
N SER A 336 16.67 11.04 11.02
CA SER A 336 15.64 11.55 11.92
C SER A 336 16.20 11.92 13.31
N VAL A 337 17.22 11.21 13.79
CA VAL A 337 17.86 11.44 15.12
C VAL A 337 18.73 12.70 15.10
N ASP A 338 19.47 12.98 14.03
CA ASP A 338 20.28 14.20 13.89
C ASP A 338 19.47 15.51 13.91
N ARG A 339 18.15 15.44 13.80
CA ARG A 339 17.23 16.58 13.92
C ARG A 339 16.83 16.87 15.36
N GLU A 340 16.82 15.86 16.24
CA GLU A 340 16.60 16.05 17.68
C GLU A 340 17.72 16.88 18.30
N ASP A 341 18.97 16.72 17.87
CA ASP A 341 20.14 17.47 18.35
C ASP A 341 20.16 18.94 17.91
N ARG A 342 19.34 19.34 16.92
CA ARG A 342 19.22 20.75 16.49
C ARG A 342 18.08 21.53 17.17
N GLY A 343 17.60 21.05 18.31
CA GLY A 343 16.64 21.77 19.16
C GLY A 343 15.16 21.49 18.84
N HIS A 344 14.86 20.48 18.04
CA HIS A 344 13.50 20.04 17.77
C HIS A 344 13.22 18.75 18.55
N GLN A 345 12.84 18.89 19.83
CA GLN A 345 12.36 17.76 20.61
C GLN A 345 10.97 17.31 20.09
N TRP A 346 10.91 16.12 19.49
CA TRP A 346 9.66 15.47 19.18
C TRP A 346 9.09 14.81 20.44
N PRO A 347 7.81 15.02 20.82
CA PRO A 347 7.23 14.40 22.02
C PRO A 347 6.76 12.96 21.78
N CYS A 348 7.53 12.16 21.07
CA CYS A 348 7.19 10.74 20.86
C CYS A 348 8.16 9.86 21.62
N GLY A 349 7.67 9.23 22.68
CA GLY A 349 8.39 8.18 23.41
C GLY A 349 8.69 6.98 22.52
N ARG A 350 9.81 6.33 22.79
CA ARG A 350 10.49 5.25 22.04
C ARG A 350 9.72 3.94 21.83
N ASP A 351 8.41 3.87 21.92
CA ASP A 351 7.72 2.59 22.04
C ASP A 351 6.57 2.32 21.05
N ARG A 352 6.55 2.92 19.85
CA ARG A 352 5.58 2.52 18.81
C ARG A 352 6.13 2.70 17.40
N ALA A 353 6.83 1.68 16.94
CA ALA A 353 6.89 1.36 15.51
C ALA A 353 5.51 0.80 15.10
N PHE A 354 4.96 1.30 14.04
CA PHE A 354 3.84 0.89 13.19
C PHE A 354 2.75 1.94 13.02
N GLY A 355 2.66 2.39 11.81
CA GLY A 355 1.79 3.45 11.42
C GLY A 355 2.38 4.79 11.84
N VAL A 356 2.52 5.67 10.91
CA VAL A 356 2.88 7.05 11.22
C VAL A 356 1.77 7.60 12.08
N ASP A 357 1.92 7.53 13.41
CA ASP A 357 0.94 8.01 14.39
C ASP A 357 1.13 9.52 14.51
N TRP A 358 0.28 10.25 13.82
CA TRP A 358 0.26 11.67 13.80
C TRP A 358 -0.71 12.18 14.85
N GLN A 359 -0.21 12.80 15.92
CA GLN A 359 -1.06 13.50 16.87
C GLN A 359 -1.13 14.99 16.53
N PHE A 360 -2.31 15.44 16.14
CA PHE A 360 -2.63 16.85 16.12
C PHE A 360 -2.73 17.38 17.55
N TYR A 361 -1.76 18.16 18.01
CA TYR A 361 -1.92 19.02 19.17
C TYR A 361 -2.51 20.37 18.73
N GLY A 362 -3.82 20.50 18.85
CA GLY A 362 -4.55 21.73 18.62
C GLY A 362 -6.02 21.40 18.35
N LYS A 363 -6.90 21.88 19.19
CA LYS A 363 -8.37 21.74 19.21
C LYS A 363 -9.00 21.15 17.96
N THR A 364 -9.69 20.02 18.16
CA THR A 364 -10.55 19.32 17.19
C THR A 364 -11.33 20.30 16.32
N VAL A 365 -11.06 20.25 15.01
CA VAL A 365 -11.98 20.79 14.02
C VAL A 365 -13.22 19.89 14.03
N PRO A 366 -14.45 20.41 14.25
CA PRO A 366 -15.66 19.61 14.21
C PRO A 366 -15.86 19.07 12.80
N GLY A 367 -15.71 17.76 12.62
CA GLY A 367 -15.93 17.08 11.35
C GLY A 367 -14.93 15.98 10.99
N LEU A 368 -13.73 15.96 11.56
CA LEU A 368 -12.75 14.90 11.38
C LEU A 368 -12.70 14.01 12.64
N ARG A 369 -13.78 13.28 12.90
CA ARG A 369 -13.70 12.14 13.81
C ARG A 369 -13.18 10.96 13.00
N GLY A 370 -11.90 10.64 13.18
CA GLY A 370 -11.40 9.31 12.90
C GLY A 370 -12.21 8.34 13.75
N THR A 371 -12.96 7.49 13.13
CA THR A 371 -13.63 6.37 13.80
C THR A 371 -12.55 5.41 14.27
N ARG A 372 -12.28 5.43 15.60
CA ARG A 372 -11.79 4.23 16.27
C ARG A 372 -12.90 3.19 16.13
N ARG A 373 -12.63 2.14 15.42
CA ARG A 373 -13.03 0.76 15.76
C ARG A 373 -12.10 -0.17 15.03
#